data_cad2dd94edb772cbe431a0a3cb7d001e
#
_entry.id   cad2dd94edb772cbe431a0a3cb7d001e
#
_cell.length_a   1.000
_cell.length_b   1.000
_cell.length_c   1.000
_cell.angle_alpha   90.00
_cell.angle_beta   90.00
_cell.angle_gamma   90.00
#
_symmetry.space_group_name_H-M   'P 1'
#
loop_
_entity.id
_entity.type
_entity.pdbx_description
1 polymer ?
#
loop_
_entity_poly.entity_id
_entity_poly.type
_entity_poly.pdbx_seq_one_letter_code
_entity_poly.pdbx_strand_id
1 'polypeptide(L)'
;MAIVQISRITQRKGLQEDLPQLAGAELGWSVDERRLFIGNGTLADGAPVVGNTELLTEFSDILVLVQDYTYSGQTATGYTVQTGVTTGTPVELTLQNWMDQFATVKDFGAVGDGIADDTAAINRALYQLYCREVNPAIRRSLFFPAGVYKVTDTIVIPPYATLKGEGPKNSIIQMSATASASYVMRTGDSLQQTGVNIGTNGAAAPASVTVENMCFKSLKTIDIALVEQATEFVFNQVEFVGPLTTADLTTPVDDTACIRFASTSANDTHQIKFDNCVFFGSTYGMKTNEQIRGVDFSGAHFATLFEGIVVEQNPLGTAFDPRGVGVHSCDFDTIYGIVFEVERNATAQNTFGDVGNHFGGITQPFTSIIDFISANNISVGDIFDRTDQYATTHQRINLNGTASIGFTNGQQMAMGPYVRESGLTVSLTNNTTSPTTAFSYSELGIWSLGIDYNISRANTYRTGRLSIVLENGSGALTYTDDFSENTSTGITLTVTQSGSEIFVKYISTNTGSAGSLTYSITHIQ
;
A
#
# COMPACT_ATOMS: atom_id res chain seq x y z
N MET A 1 -49.70 65.09 -25.35
CA MET A 1 -48.55 64.12 -25.40
C MET A 1 -48.93 63.12 -26.50
N ALA A 2 -48.29 63.16 -27.67
CA ALA A 2 -48.56 62.19 -28.74
C ALA A 2 -47.95 60.86 -28.36
N ILE A 3 -48.79 59.82 -28.29
CA ILE A 3 -48.33 58.49 -28.16
C ILE A 3 -47.72 58.15 -29.51
N VAL A 4 -46.38 58.08 -29.58
CA VAL A 4 -45.69 57.58 -30.74
C VAL A 4 -46.05 56.10 -30.77
N GLN A 5 -46.85 55.71 -31.74
CA GLN A 5 -47.22 54.34 -32.02
C GLN A 5 -45.91 53.62 -32.36
N ILE A 6 -45.43 52.76 -31.47
CA ILE A 6 -44.29 51.89 -31.76
C ILE A 6 -44.70 51.03 -32.92
N SER A 7 -44.13 51.27 -34.10
CA SER A 7 -44.41 50.53 -35.33
C SER A 7 -44.08 49.04 -35.09
N ARG A 8 -44.93 48.22 -35.63
CA ARG A 8 -44.97 46.75 -35.59
C ARG A 8 -43.55 46.13 -35.52
N ILE A 9 -43.23 45.47 -34.45
CA ILE A 9 -41.98 44.70 -34.36
C ILE A 9 -42.14 43.56 -35.38
N THR A 10 -41.38 43.63 -36.47
CA THR A 10 -41.37 42.57 -37.50
C THR A 10 -40.38 41.53 -37.05
N GLN A 11 -40.86 40.38 -36.61
CA GLN A 11 -40.02 39.23 -36.31
C GLN A 11 -39.86 38.39 -37.59
N ARG A 12 -38.62 38.14 -37.98
CA ARG A 12 -38.29 37.14 -38.98
C ARG A 12 -38.16 35.76 -38.34
N LYS A 13 -38.53 34.75 -39.06
CA LYS A 13 -38.35 33.33 -38.67
C LYS A 13 -37.92 32.52 -39.87
N GLY A 14 -37.02 31.56 -39.66
CA GLY A 14 -36.52 30.66 -40.70
C GLY A 14 -35.57 29.62 -40.12
N LEU A 15 -34.86 28.94 -40.98
CA LEU A 15 -33.75 28.09 -40.55
C LEU A 15 -32.54 28.97 -40.23
N GLN A 16 -31.65 28.49 -39.36
CA GLN A 16 -30.47 29.25 -38.97
C GLN A 16 -29.55 29.51 -40.17
N GLU A 17 -29.38 28.55 -41.05
CA GLU A 17 -28.58 28.66 -42.27
C GLU A 17 -29.08 29.73 -43.23
N ASP A 18 -30.37 30.05 -43.20
CA ASP A 18 -31.03 31.02 -44.06
C ASP A 18 -31.13 32.43 -43.40
N LEU A 19 -30.57 32.61 -42.20
CA LEU A 19 -30.69 33.84 -41.44
C LEU A 19 -29.94 34.99 -42.16
N PRO A 20 -30.66 35.96 -42.78
CA PRO A 20 -29.99 37.08 -43.43
C PRO A 20 -29.40 38.04 -42.37
N GLN A 21 -28.60 38.97 -42.84
CA GLN A 21 -28.24 40.10 -41.99
C GLN A 21 -29.52 40.89 -41.67
N LEU A 22 -29.81 40.98 -40.38
CA LEU A 22 -30.95 41.71 -39.85
C LEU A 22 -30.66 43.20 -39.82
N ALA A 23 -31.65 44.02 -40.00
CA ALA A 23 -31.53 45.45 -39.80
C ALA A 23 -31.23 45.77 -38.30
N GLY A 24 -30.67 46.94 -38.02
CA GLY A 24 -30.39 47.34 -36.64
C GLY A 24 -31.59 47.17 -35.72
N ALA A 25 -31.45 46.46 -34.62
CA ALA A 25 -32.50 46.10 -33.66
C ALA A 25 -33.66 45.23 -34.23
N GLU A 26 -33.55 44.66 -35.44
CA GLU A 26 -34.49 43.70 -35.94
C GLU A 26 -34.27 42.32 -35.29
N LEU A 27 -35.35 41.64 -34.88
CA LEU A 27 -35.29 40.32 -34.28
C LEU A 27 -35.51 39.20 -35.33
N GLY A 28 -34.68 38.18 -35.27
CA GLY A 28 -34.79 36.95 -36.07
C GLY A 28 -34.85 35.71 -35.19
N TRP A 29 -35.78 34.80 -35.44
CA TRP A 29 -35.93 33.52 -34.73
C TRP A 29 -35.52 32.36 -35.62
N SER A 30 -34.53 31.60 -35.23
CA SER A 30 -34.18 30.32 -35.81
C SER A 30 -35.12 29.27 -35.26
N VAL A 31 -35.90 28.62 -36.16
CA VAL A 31 -36.94 27.67 -35.76
C VAL A 31 -36.33 26.30 -35.46
N ASP A 32 -35.32 25.93 -36.19
CA ASP A 32 -34.56 24.67 -36.07
C ASP A 32 -33.71 24.63 -34.82
N GLU A 33 -32.91 25.68 -34.58
CA GLU A 33 -32.00 25.75 -33.45
C GLU A 33 -32.60 26.44 -32.20
N ARG A 34 -33.82 27.00 -32.32
CA ARG A 34 -34.53 27.72 -31.24
C ARG A 34 -33.74 28.90 -30.66
N ARG A 35 -33.00 29.61 -31.53
CA ARG A 35 -32.17 30.75 -31.16
C ARG A 35 -32.78 32.04 -31.58
N LEU A 36 -32.53 33.08 -30.78
CA LEU A 36 -33.02 34.43 -31.06
C LEU A 36 -31.82 35.33 -31.40
N PHE A 37 -31.92 36.06 -32.49
CA PHE A 37 -30.91 36.98 -32.96
C PHE A 37 -31.44 38.41 -33.02
N ILE A 38 -30.56 39.40 -32.82
CA ILE A 38 -30.81 40.80 -33.04
C ILE A 38 -29.80 41.35 -34.04
N GLY A 39 -30.26 42.08 -35.03
CA GLY A 39 -29.41 42.76 -36.01
C GLY A 39 -28.59 43.88 -35.37
N ASN A 40 -27.30 43.91 -35.67
CA ASN A 40 -26.38 44.92 -35.20
C ASN A 40 -26.54 46.25 -36.00
N GLY A 41 -27.20 46.21 -37.17
CA GLY A 41 -27.25 47.34 -38.06
C GLY A 41 -26.06 47.44 -38.99
N THR A 42 -25.87 48.58 -39.64
CA THR A 42 -24.79 48.87 -40.58
C THR A 42 -23.73 49.81 -39.96
N LEU A 43 -22.55 49.84 -40.56
CA LEU A 43 -21.52 50.84 -40.16
C LEU A 43 -22.01 52.27 -40.31
N ALA A 44 -22.93 52.51 -41.28
CA ALA A 44 -23.56 53.84 -41.47
C ALA A 44 -24.51 54.21 -40.34
N ASP A 45 -25.08 53.22 -39.66
CA ASP A 45 -25.92 53.42 -38.45
C ASP A 45 -25.09 53.52 -37.16
N GLY A 46 -23.76 53.46 -37.25
CA GLY A 46 -22.84 53.52 -36.13
C GLY A 46 -22.59 52.20 -35.42
N ALA A 47 -22.95 51.07 -36.01
CA ALA A 47 -22.68 49.75 -35.47
C ALA A 47 -21.16 49.48 -35.52
N PRO A 48 -20.50 49.08 -34.42
CA PRO A 48 -19.08 48.77 -34.45
C PRO A 48 -18.78 47.50 -35.25
N VAL A 49 -19.72 46.58 -35.30
CA VAL A 49 -19.63 45.29 -36.03
C VAL A 49 -20.93 45.03 -36.76
N VAL A 50 -20.84 44.73 -38.05
CA VAL A 50 -21.97 44.34 -38.89
C VAL A 50 -22.30 42.85 -38.64
N GLY A 51 -23.57 42.48 -38.67
CA GLY A 51 -24.02 41.12 -38.50
C GLY A 51 -25.17 40.99 -37.50
N ASN A 52 -25.38 39.80 -37.02
CA ASN A 52 -26.40 39.49 -36.04
C ASN A 52 -25.76 39.04 -34.73
N THR A 53 -26.28 39.51 -33.62
CA THR A 53 -25.86 39.10 -32.27
C THR A 53 -26.90 38.12 -31.72
N GLU A 54 -26.47 36.96 -31.27
CA GLU A 54 -27.36 36.01 -30.61
C GLU A 54 -27.79 36.52 -29.24
N LEU A 55 -29.08 36.51 -28.95
CA LEU A 55 -29.61 36.73 -27.60
C LEU A 55 -29.73 35.37 -26.90
N LEU A 56 -29.18 35.28 -25.69
CA LEU A 56 -29.16 34.02 -24.94
C LEU A 56 -30.59 33.50 -24.68
N THR A 57 -30.85 32.27 -25.09
CA THR A 57 -32.07 31.51 -24.80
C THR A 57 -31.69 30.25 -24.01
N GLU A 58 -32.65 29.50 -23.53
CA GLU A 58 -32.38 28.19 -22.88
C GLU A 58 -31.73 27.16 -23.82
N PHE A 59 -31.74 27.41 -25.15
CA PHE A 59 -31.13 26.58 -26.17
C PHE A 59 -29.80 27.13 -26.69
N SER A 60 -29.35 28.27 -26.20
CA SER A 60 -28.07 28.84 -26.57
C SER A 60 -26.93 28.07 -25.87
N ASP A 61 -25.93 27.67 -26.64
CA ASP A 61 -24.75 27.02 -26.09
C ASP A 61 -23.82 28.08 -25.44
N ILE A 62 -23.99 28.28 -24.15
CA ILE A 62 -23.17 29.25 -23.38
C ILE A 62 -21.69 28.92 -23.46
N LEU A 63 -21.34 27.64 -23.55
CA LEU A 63 -19.94 27.21 -23.60
C LEU A 63 -19.25 27.64 -24.90
N VAL A 64 -20.00 27.67 -26.01
CA VAL A 64 -19.52 28.17 -27.32
C VAL A 64 -19.48 29.70 -27.34
N LEU A 65 -20.38 30.35 -26.62
CA LEU A 65 -20.48 31.83 -26.57
C LEU A 65 -19.38 32.43 -25.69
N VAL A 66 -18.93 31.72 -24.67
CA VAL A 66 -17.77 32.12 -23.84
C VAL A 66 -16.49 31.61 -24.49
N GLN A 67 -16.00 32.32 -25.51
CA GLN A 67 -14.82 31.91 -26.27
C GLN A 67 -13.49 32.34 -25.64
N ASP A 68 -13.52 33.38 -24.80
CA ASP A 68 -12.32 34.07 -24.34
C ASP A 68 -12.21 34.01 -22.81
N TYR A 69 -11.90 32.82 -22.29
CA TYR A 69 -11.55 32.67 -20.89
C TYR A 69 -10.06 32.97 -20.70
N THR A 70 -9.75 33.98 -19.88
CA THR A 70 -8.40 34.27 -19.44
C THR A 70 -8.28 34.04 -17.94
N TYR A 71 -7.30 33.25 -17.54
CA TYR A 71 -7.02 33.06 -16.11
C TYR A 71 -6.58 34.38 -15.46
N SER A 72 -7.40 34.94 -14.60
CA SER A 72 -7.09 36.21 -13.95
C SER A 72 -6.50 36.03 -12.54
N GLY A 73 -6.53 34.82 -12.00
CA GLY A 73 -6.16 34.59 -10.61
C GLY A 73 -7.13 35.24 -9.62
N GLN A 74 -6.82 35.13 -8.34
CA GLN A 74 -7.48 36.00 -7.35
C GLN A 74 -6.81 37.36 -7.40
N THR A 75 -7.57 38.43 -7.64
CA THR A 75 -7.09 39.79 -7.54
C THR A 75 -6.73 40.11 -6.10
N ALA A 76 -5.55 39.72 -5.67
CA ALA A 76 -4.90 40.40 -4.57
C ALA A 76 -4.59 41.82 -5.06
N THR A 77 -4.96 42.84 -4.29
CA THR A 77 -4.78 44.26 -4.62
C THR A 77 -3.36 44.53 -5.15
N GLY A 78 -3.26 44.91 -6.42
CA GLY A 78 -2.01 45.31 -7.06
C GLY A 78 -1.21 44.20 -7.77
N TYR A 79 -1.72 42.97 -7.84
CA TYR A 79 -1.07 41.90 -8.59
C TYR A 79 -1.86 41.57 -9.85
N THR A 80 -1.20 41.65 -11.01
CA THR A 80 -1.74 41.19 -12.30
C THR A 80 -1.04 39.91 -12.73
N VAL A 81 -1.78 38.84 -12.92
CA VAL A 81 -1.24 37.56 -13.42
C VAL A 81 -0.89 37.72 -14.89
N GLN A 82 0.36 37.49 -15.24
CA GLN A 82 0.80 37.43 -16.63
C GLN A 82 0.69 35.98 -17.12
N THR A 83 -0.29 35.69 -17.96
CA THR A 83 -0.50 34.35 -18.53
C THR A 83 0.15 34.16 -19.89
N GLY A 84 0.40 35.23 -20.63
CA GLY A 84 1.09 35.24 -21.92
C GLY A 84 2.52 35.75 -21.85
N VAL A 85 3.12 35.97 -23.02
CA VAL A 85 4.48 36.50 -23.13
C VAL A 85 4.60 37.91 -22.54
N THR A 86 3.51 38.68 -22.63
CA THR A 86 3.36 39.98 -22.00
C THR A 86 2.02 40.07 -21.28
N THR A 87 1.85 41.07 -20.38
CA THR A 87 0.56 41.32 -19.76
C THR A 87 -0.52 41.79 -20.73
N GLY A 88 -0.12 42.34 -21.88
CA GLY A 88 -1.03 42.80 -22.93
C GLY A 88 -1.44 41.72 -23.94
N THR A 89 -0.85 40.53 -23.85
CA THR A 89 -1.16 39.38 -24.70
C THR A 89 -1.43 38.15 -23.84
N PRO A 90 -2.54 38.11 -23.09
CA PRO A 90 -2.88 36.96 -22.25
C PRO A 90 -3.13 35.72 -23.10
N VAL A 91 -2.99 34.55 -22.49
CA VAL A 91 -3.43 33.30 -23.11
C VAL A 91 -4.92 33.16 -22.92
N GLU A 92 -5.63 33.10 -24.05
CA GLU A 92 -7.08 32.92 -24.11
C GLU A 92 -7.41 31.45 -24.37
N LEU A 93 -8.35 30.90 -23.65
CA LEU A 93 -8.88 29.55 -23.80
C LEU A 93 -10.38 29.63 -23.96
N THR A 94 -10.98 28.73 -24.76
CA THR A 94 -12.43 28.56 -24.69
C THR A 94 -12.81 27.93 -23.34
N LEU A 95 -13.99 28.24 -22.85
CA LEU A 95 -14.49 27.61 -21.61
C LEU A 95 -14.54 26.10 -21.74
N GLN A 96 -14.91 25.58 -22.91
CA GLN A 96 -14.88 24.15 -23.23
C GLN A 96 -13.46 23.57 -23.07
N ASN A 97 -12.43 24.19 -23.67
CA ASN A 97 -11.05 23.72 -23.55
C ASN A 97 -10.54 23.77 -22.11
N TRP A 98 -11.03 24.71 -21.32
CA TRP A 98 -10.69 24.78 -19.91
C TRP A 98 -11.36 23.64 -19.12
N MET A 99 -12.65 23.37 -19.36
CA MET A 99 -13.40 22.28 -18.73
C MET A 99 -12.87 20.91 -19.13
N ASP A 100 -12.46 20.72 -20.37
CA ASP A 100 -11.91 19.46 -20.91
C ASP A 100 -10.54 19.09 -20.30
N GLN A 101 -9.95 19.97 -19.48
CA GLN A 101 -8.75 19.63 -18.71
C GLN A 101 -9.07 18.75 -17.48
N PHE A 102 -10.33 18.68 -17.09
CA PHE A 102 -10.82 17.90 -15.96
C PHE A 102 -11.73 16.78 -16.47
N ALA A 103 -11.59 15.59 -15.91
CA ALA A 103 -12.47 14.48 -16.19
C ALA A 103 -12.99 13.89 -14.87
N THR A 104 -14.28 13.68 -14.79
CA THR A 104 -14.92 13.05 -13.62
C THR A 104 -15.60 11.76 -14.02
N VAL A 105 -15.77 10.82 -13.10
CA VAL A 105 -16.55 9.60 -13.38
C VAL A 105 -18.00 9.90 -13.74
N LYS A 106 -18.52 11.07 -13.32
CA LYS A 106 -19.88 11.52 -13.63
C LYS A 106 -20.05 11.89 -15.11
N ASP A 107 -18.99 12.37 -15.76
CA ASP A 107 -19.00 12.65 -17.21
C ASP A 107 -19.19 11.38 -18.04
N PHE A 108 -18.89 10.22 -17.45
CA PHE A 108 -19.09 8.90 -18.05
C PHE A 108 -20.36 8.19 -17.55
N GLY A 109 -21.18 8.90 -16.76
CA GLY A 109 -22.50 8.43 -16.33
C GLY A 109 -22.55 7.76 -14.96
N ALA A 110 -21.50 7.86 -14.14
CA ALA A 110 -21.55 7.40 -12.76
C ALA A 110 -22.43 8.33 -11.90
N VAL A 111 -23.23 7.74 -11.02
CA VAL A 111 -24.17 8.47 -10.16
C VAL A 111 -23.55 8.76 -8.78
N GLY A 112 -22.97 7.75 -8.14
CA GLY A 112 -22.34 7.87 -6.83
C GLY A 112 -23.33 8.01 -5.67
N ASP A 113 -24.55 7.46 -5.80
CA ASP A 113 -25.63 7.54 -4.80
C ASP A 113 -25.69 6.30 -3.87
N GLY A 114 -24.82 5.31 -4.06
CA GLY A 114 -24.79 4.04 -3.34
C GLY A 114 -25.89 3.06 -3.75
N ILE A 115 -26.74 3.40 -4.72
CA ILE A 115 -27.89 2.60 -5.18
C ILE A 115 -27.66 2.13 -6.61
N ALA A 116 -27.39 3.06 -7.53
CA ALA A 116 -27.10 2.76 -8.93
C ALA A 116 -25.82 1.93 -9.06
N ASP A 117 -25.76 1.08 -10.08
CA ASP A 117 -24.54 0.33 -10.41
C ASP A 117 -23.64 1.18 -11.31
N ASP A 118 -22.57 1.67 -10.75
CA ASP A 118 -21.60 2.54 -11.42
C ASP A 118 -20.46 1.76 -12.12
N THR A 119 -20.45 0.42 -12.06
CA THR A 119 -19.38 -0.43 -12.61
C THR A 119 -19.07 -0.09 -14.07
N ALA A 120 -20.09 -0.07 -14.91
CA ALA A 120 -19.90 0.17 -16.35
C ALA A 120 -19.44 1.61 -16.65
N ALA A 121 -19.90 2.58 -15.87
CA ALA A 121 -19.52 3.98 -16.02
C ALA A 121 -18.05 4.21 -15.66
N ILE A 122 -17.60 3.65 -14.52
CA ILE A 122 -16.22 3.75 -14.07
C ILE A 122 -15.28 3.04 -15.07
N ASN A 123 -15.58 1.80 -15.45
CA ASN A 123 -14.75 1.06 -16.41
C ASN A 123 -14.71 1.74 -17.78
N ARG A 124 -15.80 2.39 -18.21
CA ARG A 124 -15.83 3.20 -19.44
C ARG A 124 -14.89 4.39 -19.33
N ALA A 125 -14.90 5.11 -18.20
CA ALA A 125 -14.00 6.24 -17.97
C ALA A 125 -12.53 5.81 -18.05
N LEU A 126 -12.17 4.74 -17.34
CA LEU A 126 -10.82 4.17 -17.34
C LEU A 126 -10.38 3.75 -18.74
N TYR A 127 -11.25 3.06 -19.47
CA TYR A 127 -10.97 2.65 -20.84
C TYR A 127 -10.74 3.84 -21.78
N GLN A 128 -11.66 4.81 -21.77
CA GLN A 128 -11.59 5.96 -22.70
C GLN A 128 -10.37 6.85 -22.44
N LEU A 129 -10.01 7.06 -21.16
CA LEU A 129 -8.91 7.95 -20.80
C LEU A 129 -7.52 7.31 -20.93
N TYR A 130 -7.40 6.00 -20.71
CA TYR A 130 -6.09 5.39 -20.56
C TYR A 130 -5.78 4.25 -21.52
N CYS A 131 -6.80 3.62 -22.11
CA CYS A 131 -6.64 2.41 -22.89
C CYS A 131 -6.96 2.57 -24.38
N ARG A 132 -7.91 3.43 -24.72
CA ARG A 132 -8.39 3.57 -26.10
C ARG A 132 -7.30 4.08 -27.05
N GLU A 133 -6.48 4.99 -26.57
CA GLU A 133 -5.44 5.65 -27.34
C GLU A 133 -4.09 5.58 -26.61
N VAL A 134 -3.02 5.38 -27.35
CA VAL A 134 -1.66 5.39 -26.80
C VAL A 134 -1.14 6.82 -26.57
N ASN A 135 -1.78 7.83 -27.17
CA ASN A 135 -1.34 9.22 -27.07
C ASN A 135 -1.53 9.74 -25.62
N PRO A 136 -0.46 10.12 -24.93
CA PRO A 136 -0.56 10.64 -23.55
C PRO A 136 -1.34 11.97 -23.48
N ALA A 137 -1.51 12.68 -24.59
CA ALA A 137 -2.25 13.96 -24.61
C ALA A 137 -3.74 13.84 -24.24
N ILE A 138 -4.32 12.64 -24.35
CA ILE A 138 -5.72 12.41 -23.98
C ILE A 138 -5.87 11.98 -22.50
N ARG A 139 -4.78 11.57 -21.85
CA ARG A 139 -4.81 11.11 -20.45
C ARG A 139 -5.12 12.28 -19.54
N ARG A 140 -6.06 12.11 -18.64
CA ARG A 140 -6.44 13.10 -17.61
C ARG A 140 -6.54 12.38 -16.27
N SER A 141 -6.33 13.10 -15.18
CA SER A 141 -6.71 12.59 -13.87
C SER A 141 -8.22 12.37 -13.83
N LEU A 142 -8.63 11.15 -13.47
CA LEU A 142 -10.04 10.81 -13.31
C LEU A 142 -10.46 11.14 -11.88
N PHE A 143 -11.33 12.12 -11.75
CA PHE A 143 -11.80 12.59 -10.47
C PHE A 143 -13.09 11.88 -10.05
N PHE A 144 -13.14 11.48 -8.78
CA PHE A 144 -14.29 10.91 -8.11
C PHE A 144 -14.86 11.93 -7.12
N PRO A 145 -15.86 12.71 -7.49
CA PRO A 145 -16.55 13.58 -6.54
C PRO A 145 -17.09 12.78 -5.34
N ALA A 146 -17.43 13.51 -4.27
CA ALA A 146 -18.04 12.88 -3.09
C ALA A 146 -19.26 12.04 -3.48
N GLY A 147 -19.29 10.80 -3.02
CA GLY A 147 -20.34 9.84 -3.32
C GLY A 147 -19.93 8.41 -2.99
N VAL A 148 -20.92 7.53 -2.94
CA VAL A 148 -20.74 6.08 -2.83
C VAL A 148 -21.02 5.46 -4.19
N TYR A 149 -19.97 5.06 -4.89
CA TYR A 149 -20.04 4.42 -6.21
C TYR A 149 -20.19 2.91 -6.01
N LYS A 150 -21.43 2.44 -6.03
CA LYS A 150 -21.72 1.02 -5.89
C LYS A 150 -21.29 0.26 -7.15
N VAL A 151 -20.55 -0.82 -6.96
CA VAL A 151 -20.12 -1.69 -8.05
C VAL A 151 -20.55 -3.13 -7.82
N THR A 152 -20.84 -3.85 -8.91
CA THR A 152 -21.25 -5.26 -8.92
C THR A 152 -20.20 -6.17 -9.55
N ASP A 153 -19.17 -5.58 -10.15
CA ASP A 153 -18.01 -6.28 -10.70
C ASP A 153 -16.72 -5.51 -10.39
N THR A 154 -15.60 -6.16 -10.60
CA THR A 154 -14.27 -5.63 -10.33
C THR A 154 -13.96 -4.39 -11.17
N ILE A 155 -13.42 -3.35 -10.53
CA ILE A 155 -12.85 -2.20 -11.23
C ILE A 155 -11.41 -2.53 -11.64
N VAL A 156 -11.14 -2.45 -12.93
CA VAL A 156 -9.83 -2.78 -13.50
C VAL A 156 -9.05 -1.50 -13.79
N ILE A 157 -7.96 -1.28 -13.06
CA ILE A 157 -7.15 -0.07 -13.17
C ILE A 157 -6.04 -0.30 -14.21
N PRO A 158 -6.05 0.42 -15.35
CA PRO A 158 -5.08 0.28 -16.40
C PRO A 158 -3.78 1.04 -16.13
N PRO A 159 -2.71 0.79 -16.92
CA PRO A 159 -1.48 1.57 -16.87
C PRO A 159 -1.73 3.07 -17.03
N TYR A 160 -0.90 3.87 -16.38
CA TYR A 160 -0.90 5.34 -16.42
C TYR A 160 -2.16 6.00 -15.83
N ALA A 161 -3.02 5.24 -15.17
CA ALA A 161 -4.21 5.80 -14.55
C ALA A 161 -3.84 6.71 -13.36
N THR A 162 -4.48 7.86 -13.29
CA THR A 162 -4.45 8.74 -12.12
C THR A 162 -5.88 8.91 -11.62
N LEU A 163 -6.18 8.32 -10.47
CA LEU A 163 -7.49 8.37 -9.83
C LEU A 163 -7.41 9.25 -8.60
N LYS A 164 -8.34 10.18 -8.48
CA LYS A 164 -8.35 11.14 -7.39
C LYS A 164 -9.74 11.34 -6.80
N GLY A 165 -9.87 11.14 -5.51
CA GLY A 165 -11.10 11.42 -4.76
C GLY A 165 -11.03 12.72 -3.96
N GLU A 166 -12.13 13.08 -3.31
CA GLU A 166 -12.22 14.20 -2.37
C GLU A 166 -11.80 13.83 -0.94
N GLY A 167 -11.52 12.56 -0.70
CA GLY A 167 -11.12 12.01 0.57
C GLY A 167 -11.64 10.59 0.75
N PRO A 168 -10.97 9.77 1.57
CA PRO A 168 -11.32 8.36 1.69
C PRO A 168 -12.68 8.12 2.37
N LYS A 169 -13.21 9.10 3.10
CA LYS A 169 -14.57 9.04 3.67
C LYS A 169 -15.63 9.64 2.76
N ASN A 170 -15.22 10.31 1.68
CA ASN A 170 -16.11 11.03 0.79
C ASN A 170 -16.28 10.33 -0.56
N SER A 171 -15.20 9.82 -1.15
CA SER A 171 -15.20 9.15 -2.47
C SER A 171 -14.97 7.66 -2.28
N ILE A 172 -16.05 6.88 -2.29
CA ILE A 172 -16.04 5.46 -1.93
C ILE A 172 -16.49 4.62 -3.11
N ILE A 173 -15.63 3.73 -3.61
CA ILE A 173 -16.00 2.63 -4.51
C ILE A 173 -16.41 1.45 -3.63
N GLN A 174 -17.69 1.05 -3.69
CA GLN A 174 -18.24 0.04 -2.81
C GLN A 174 -18.75 -1.18 -3.57
N MET A 175 -18.11 -2.32 -3.35
CA MET A 175 -18.61 -3.61 -3.85
C MET A 175 -19.89 -4.03 -3.15
N SER A 176 -20.88 -4.39 -3.94
CA SER A 176 -22.16 -4.89 -3.44
C SER A 176 -22.00 -6.25 -2.73
N ALA A 177 -22.78 -6.48 -1.68
CA ALA A 177 -22.81 -7.76 -0.98
C ALA A 177 -23.24 -8.94 -1.86
N THR A 178 -23.97 -8.68 -2.95
CA THR A 178 -24.48 -9.70 -3.88
C THR A 178 -23.63 -9.85 -5.15
N ALA A 179 -22.51 -9.13 -5.24
CA ALA A 179 -21.61 -9.22 -6.39
C ALA A 179 -20.99 -10.62 -6.53
N SER A 180 -20.73 -11.04 -7.76
CA SER A 180 -20.02 -12.29 -8.05
C SER A 180 -18.50 -12.11 -8.06
N ALA A 181 -18.00 -10.88 -8.13
CA ALA A 181 -16.60 -10.53 -8.20
C ALA A 181 -15.79 -11.03 -6.98
N SER A 182 -14.52 -11.28 -7.21
CA SER A 182 -13.54 -11.70 -6.18
C SER A 182 -12.70 -10.54 -5.62
N TYR A 183 -12.75 -9.37 -6.27
CA TYR A 183 -11.96 -8.18 -5.92
C TYR A 183 -12.81 -6.93 -6.11
N VAL A 184 -12.60 -5.90 -5.28
CA VAL A 184 -13.18 -4.57 -5.55
C VAL A 184 -12.41 -3.89 -6.69
N MET A 185 -11.08 -3.94 -6.62
CA MET A 185 -10.22 -3.47 -7.69
C MET A 185 -9.14 -4.50 -8.04
N ARG A 186 -8.66 -4.45 -9.27
CA ARG A 186 -7.45 -5.13 -9.68
C ARG A 186 -6.69 -4.31 -10.71
N THR A 187 -5.40 -4.59 -10.85
CA THR A 187 -4.59 -4.04 -11.93
C THR A 187 -4.93 -4.70 -13.27
N GLY A 188 -4.83 -3.96 -14.35
CA GLY A 188 -5.17 -4.42 -15.68
C GLY A 188 -4.14 -4.04 -16.73
N ASP A 189 -4.17 -4.74 -17.87
CA ASP A 189 -3.29 -4.53 -19.00
C ASP A 189 -4.01 -3.82 -20.15
N SER A 190 -3.42 -2.73 -20.63
CA SER A 190 -3.95 -1.94 -21.74
C SER A 190 -3.95 -2.65 -23.09
N LEU A 191 -3.16 -3.71 -23.25
CA LEU A 191 -3.08 -4.44 -24.53
C LEU A 191 -4.17 -5.49 -24.73
N GLN A 192 -4.83 -5.94 -23.66
CA GLN A 192 -5.91 -6.91 -23.73
C GLN A 192 -7.27 -6.23 -23.62
N GLN A 193 -7.69 -5.54 -24.66
CA GLN A 193 -8.93 -4.77 -24.65
C GLN A 193 -9.92 -5.31 -25.67
N THR A 194 -11.16 -5.50 -25.22
CA THR A 194 -12.30 -5.77 -26.10
C THR A 194 -13.41 -4.79 -25.78
N GLY A 195 -13.67 -3.85 -26.68
CA GLY A 195 -14.68 -2.82 -26.47
C GLY A 195 -14.32 -1.89 -25.30
N VAL A 196 -15.08 -1.94 -24.22
CA VAL A 196 -14.87 -1.15 -22.99
C VAL A 196 -14.22 -1.97 -21.87
N ASN A 197 -13.81 -3.20 -22.13
CA ASN A 197 -13.20 -4.06 -21.14
C ASN A 197 -11.67 -3.92 -21.15
N ILE A 198 -11.09 -3.77 -19.98
CA ILE A 198 -9.66 -3.71 -19.76
C ILE A 198 -9.18 -5.14 -19.51
N GLY A 199 -8.15 -5.57 -20.24
CA GLY A 199 -7.54 -6.89 -20.04
C GLY A 199 -6.84 -7.01 -18.69
N THR A 200 -6.72 -8.23 -18.20
CA THR A 200 -6.20 -8.49 -16.84
C THR A 200 -4.92 -9.31 -16.80
N ASN A 201 -4.48 -9.92 -17.90
CA ASN A 201 -3.33 -10.84 -17.92
C ASN A 201 -2.54 -10.68 -19.22
N GLY A 202 -2.03 -9.50 -19.50
CA GLY A 202 -1.32 -9.25 -20.73
C GLY A 202 0.19 -9.27 -20.62
N ALA A 203 0.82 -9.07 -21.78
CA ALA A 203 2.28 -9.01 -21.88
C ALA A 203 2.86 -7.67 -21.38
N ALA A 204 2.04 -6.63 -21.24
CA ALA A 204 2.45 -5.34 -20.72
C ALA A 204 1.99 -5.19 -19.27
N ALA A 205 2.93 -5.16 -18.38
CA ALA A 205 2.66 -4.92 -16.96
C ALA A 205 2.02 -3.53 -16.77
N PRO A 206 0.96 -3.41 -15.94
CA PRO A 206 0.45 -2.11 -15.54
C PRO A 206 1.55 -1.30 -14.87
N ALA A 207 1.73 -0.06 -15.31
CA ALA A 207 2.81 0.79 -14.83
C ALA A 207 2.35 2.23 -14.59
N SER A 208 3.06 2.91 -13.67
CA SER A 208 2.92 4.35 -13.41
C SER A 208 1.49 4.78 -13.07
N VAL A 209 0.89 4.13 -12.07
CA VAL A 209 -0.47 4.41 -11.59
C VAL A 209 -0.41 5.17 -10.27
N THR A 210 -1.29 6.16 -10.13
CA THR A 210 -1.49 6.90 -8.87
C THR A 210 -2.95 6.85 -8.46
N VAL A 211 -3.21 6.51 -7.21
CA VAL A 211 -4.55 6.51 -6.60
C VAL A 211 -4.49 7.34 -5.33
N GLU A 212 -5.33 8.36 -5.23
CA GLU A 212 -5.28 9.33 -4.13
C GLU A 212 -6.67 9.63 -3.53
N ASN A 213 -6.71 9.78 -2.21
CA ASN A 213 -7.84 10.34 -1.46
C ASN A 213 -9.19 9.63 -1.73
N MET A 214 -9.22 8.30 -1.69
CA MET A 214 -10.44 7.54 -1.92
C MET A 214 -10.48 6.23 -1.13
N CYS A 215 -11.62 5.56 -1.14
CA CYS A 215 -11.82 4.30 -0.45
C CYS A 215 -12.28 3.20 -1.42
N PHE A 216 -11.66 2.04 -1.31
CA PHE A 216 -12.15 0.78 -1.88
C PHE A 216 -12.75 -0.04 -0.74
N LYS A 217 -14.05 -0.28 -0.82
CA LYS A 217 -14.81 -0.96 0.23
C LYS A 217 -15.56 -2.16 -0.31
N SER A 218 -15.61 -3.24 0.45
CA SER A 218 -16.49 -4.38 0.16
C SER A 218 -17.53 -4.57 1.25
N LEU A 219 -18.75 -4.89 0.84
CA LEU A 219 -19.81 -5.43 1.72
C LEU A 219 -19.85 -6.96 1.70
N LYS A 220 -18.95 -7.58 0.95
CA LYS A 220 -18.79 -9.03 0.80
C LYS A 220 -17.39 -9.42 1.26
N THR A 221 -17.25 -10.62 1.82
CA THR A 221 -15.95 -11.19 2.21
C THR A 221 -15.17 -11.61 0.96
N ILE A 222 -14.32 -10.73 0.47
CA ILE A 222 -13.44 -10.89 -0.70
C ILE A 222 -12.17 -10.08 -0.48
N ASP A 223 -11.15 -10.31 -1.30
CA ASP A 223 -9.99 -9.41 -1.35
C ASP A 223 -10.42 -8.02 -1.83
N ILE A 224 -9.87 -6.97 -1.22
CA ILE A 224 -10.23 -5.60 -1.63
C ILE A 224 -9.46 -5.22 -2.88
N ALA A 225 -8.15 -5.45 -2.91
CA ALA A 225 -7.33 -5.12 -4.06
C ALA A 225 -6.41 -6.28 -4.45
N LEU A 226 -6.40 -6.62 -5.74
CA LEU A 226 -5.40 -7.47 -6.37
C LEU A 226 -4.43 -6.62 -7.17
N VAL A 227 -3.16 -6.61 -6.78
CA VAL A 227 -2.07 -5.96 -7.49
C VAL A 227 -1.24 -7.02 -8.20
N GLU A 228 -1.42 -7.12 -9.51
CA GLU A 228 -0.85 -8.19 -10.32
C GLU A 228 0.08 -7.62 -11.40
N GLN A 229 1.31 -8.11 -11.47
CA GLN A 229 2.32 -7.76 -12.47
C GLN A 229 2.55 -6.24 -12.61
N ALA A 230 2.39 -5.49 -11.52
CA ALA A 230 2.34 -4.05 -11.51
C ALA A 230 3.70 -3.42 -11.19
N THR A 231 3.97 -2.26 -11.78
CA THR A 231 5.18 -1.48 -11.50
C THR A 231 4.86 -0.01 -11.25
N GLU A 232 5.58 0.63 -10.34
CA GLU A 232 5.46 2.08 -10.07
C GLU A 232 4.03 2.50 -9.71
N PHE A 233 3.39 1.79 -8.77
CA PHE A 233 2.09 2.18 -8.22
C PHE A 233 2.25 2.96 -6.93
N VAL A 234 1.49 4.05 -6.81
CA VAL A 234 1.42 4.84 -5.59
C VAL A 234 -0.04 4.94 -5.14
N PHE A 235 -0.29 4.48 -3.93
CA PHE A 235 -1.53 4.70 -3.21
C PHE A 235 -1.27 5.71 -2.10
N ASN A 236 -1.94 6.86 -2.12
CA ASN A 236 -1.76 7.92 -1.15
C ASN A 236 -3.09 8.31 -0.51
N GLN A 237 -3.19 8.19 0.81
CA GLN A 237 -4.42 8.42 1.56
C GLN A 237 -5.60 7.60 1.01
N VAL A 238 -5.37 6.29 0.81
CA VAL A 238 -6.38 5.35 0.33
C VAL A 238 -6.78 4.41 1.44
N GLU A 239 -8.09 4.16 1.58
CA GLU A 239 -8.60 3.15 2.51
C GLU A 239 -9.02 1.88 1.75
N PHE A 240 -8.57 0.73 2.26
CA PHE A 240 -8.97 -0.60 1.82
C PHE A 240 -9.79 -1.25 2.93
N VAL A 241 -11.10 -1.37 2.73
CA VAL A 241 -12.04 -1.70 3.79
C VAL A 241 -12.85 -2.95 3.46
N GLY A 242 -12.62 -4.01 4.20
CA GLY A 242 -13.41 -5.24 4.17
C GLY A 242 -14.63 -5.19 5.11
N PRO A 243 -15.48 -6.22 5.08
CA PRO A 243 -16.70 -6.29 5.87
C PRO A 243 -16.52 -6.89 7.27
N LEU A 244 -15.35 -7.47 7.58
CA LEU A 244 -15.15 -8.20 8.82
C LEU A 244 -15.13 -7.27 10.04
N THR A 245 -15.73 -7.74 11.11
CA THR A 245 -15.77 -7.06 12.41
C THR A 245 -14.84 -7.78 13.39
N THR A 246 -14.64 -7.18 14.56
CA THR A 246 -13.84 -7.79 15.64
C THR A 246 -14.37 -9.17 16.06
N ALA A 247 -15.67 -9.42 15.95
CA ALA A 247 -16.26 -10.72 16.27
C ALA A 247 -15.89 -11.81 15.26
N ASP A 248 -15.75 -11.45 13.98
CA ASP A 248 -15.42 -12.38 12.90
C ASP A 248 -13.94 -12.79 12.94
N LEU A 249 -13.09 -11.93 13.51
CA LEU A 249 -11.64 -12.10 13.53
C LEU A 249 -11.11 -12.96 14.67
N THR A 250 -11.95 -13.37 15.61
CA THR A 250 -11.55 -14.28 16.70
C THR A 250 -11.21 -15.69 16.19
N THR A 251 -11.85 -16.13 15.11
CA THR A 251 -11.61 -17.41 14.41
C THR A 251 -11.84 -17.19 12.92
N PRO A 252 -10.88 -16.67 12.17
CA PRO A 252 -11.08 -16.37 10.76
C PRO A 252 -11.32 -17.65 9.96
N VAL A 253 -12.33 -17.60 9.10
CA VAL A 253 -12.75 -18.71 8.24
C VAL A 253 -12.35 -18.46 6.79
N ASP A 254 -12.09 -17.20 6.45
CA ASP A 254 -11.86 -16.76 5.07
C ASP A 254 -10.41 -16.28 4.86
N ASP A 255 -9.84 -16.63 3.71
CA ASP A 255 -8.51 -16.19 3.27
C ASP A 255 -8.63 -14.90 2.45
N THR A 256 -9.00 -13.78 3.10
CA THR A 256 -9.21 -12.50 2.43
C THR A 256 -8.20 -11.44 2.88
N ALA A 257 -7.75 -10.59 1.97
CA ALA A 257 -6.78 -9.55 2.22
C ALA A 257 -7.28 -8.16 1.77
N CYS A 258 -6.86 -7.12 2.47
CA CYS A 258 -7.01 -5.77 1.95
C CYS A 258 -6.18 -5.59 0.67
N ILE A 259 -4.95 -6.09 0.66
CA ILE A 259 -4.08 -6.14 -0.53
C ILE A 259 -3.56 -7.56 -0.72
N ARG A 260 -3.82 -8.11 -1.88
CA ARG A 260 -3.17 -9.33 -2.37
C ARG A 260 -2.29 -9.01 -3.55
N PHE A 261 -1.07 -9.53 -3.54
CA PHE A 261 -0.18 -9.45 -4.70
C PHE A 261 -0.20 -10.74 -5.49
N ALA A 262 -0.14 -10.60 -6.81
CA ALA A 262 0.08 -11.72 -7.73
C ALA A 262 1.16 -11.36 -8.74
N SER A 263 1.88 -12.38 -9.21
CA SER A 263 2.91 -12.24 -10.22
C SER A 263 2.95 -13.49 -11.10
N THR A 264 3.69 -13.43 -12.18
CA THR A 264 4.03 -14.61 -12.96
C THR A 264 5.55 -14.77 -12.99
N SER A 265 6.03 -15.96 -13.39
CA SER A 265 7.46 -16.20 -13.56
C SER A 265 8.16 -15.27 -14.55
N ALA A 266 7.41 -14.57 -15.40
CA ALA A 266 7.95 -13.66 -16.40
C ALA A 266 7.95 -12.19 -15.93
N ASN A 267 6.97 -11.79 -15.09
CA ASN A 267 6.77 -10.40 -14.67
C ASN A 267 6.51 -10.36 -13.17
N ASP A 268 7.42 -9.76 -12.44
CA ASP A 268 7.24 -9.47 -11.02
C ASP A 268 6.44 -8.19 -10.79
N THR A 269 5.90 -8.08 -9.59
CA THR A 269 5.26 -6.84 -9.09
C THR A 269 6.30 -6.07 -8.29
N HIS A 270 6.59 -4.81 -8.66
CA HIS A 270 7.63 -4.05 -7.99
C HIS A 270 7.37 -2.54 -7.91
N GLN A 271 8.05 -1.88 -6.96
CA GLN A 271 7.95 -0.44 -6.72
C GLN A 271 6.51 0.01 -6.43
N ILE A 272 5.87 -0.66 -5.48
CA ILE A 272 4.53 -0.34 -5.02
C ILE A 272 4.61 0.40 -3.69
N LYS A 273 3.96 1.54 -3.59
CA LYS A 273 4.02 2.40 -2.41
C LYS A 273 2.63 2.68 -1.85
N PHE A 274 2.50 2.53 -0.53
CA PHE A 274 1.30 2.86 0.24
C PHE A 274 1.64 3.94 1.26
N ASP A 275 1.28 5.19 0.96
CA ASP A 275 1.51 6.34 1.84
C ASP A 275 0.23 6.72 2.58
N ASN A 276 0.28 6.75 3.91
CA ASN A 276 -0.85 7.15 4.76
C ASN A 276 -2.16 6.41 4.43
N CYS A 277 -2.05 5.13 4.08
CA CYS A 277 -3.18 4.27 3.74
C CYS A 277 -3.79 3.59 4.96
N VAL A 278 -5.04 3.14 4.87
CA VAL A 278 -5.72 2.38 5.92
C VAL A 278 -6.13 1.00 5.39
N PHE A 279 -5.83 -0.03 6.17
CA PHE A 279 -6.18 -1.43 5.90
C PHE A 279 -7.07 -1.93 7.03
N PHE A 280 -8.32 -2.28 6.72
CA PHE A 280 -9.32 -2.51 7.73
C PHE A 280 -10.32 -3.62 7.35
N GLY A 281 -10.71 -4.47 8.33
CA GLY A 281 -11.88 -5.34 8.20
C GLY A 281 -11.73 -6.52 7.23
N SER A 282 -10.53 -7.08 7.12
CA SER A 282 -10.20 -8.30 6.37
C SER A 282 -9.44 -9.27 7.25
N THR A 283 -9.22 -10.51 6.79
CA THR A 283 -8.36 -11.45 7.50
C THR A 283 -6.93 -10.93 7.51
N TYR A 284 -6.42 -10.48 6.37
CA TYR A 284 -5.06 -9.95 6.24
C TYR A 284 -5.07 -8.50 5.80
N GLY A 285 -4.17 -7.70 6.33
CA GLY A 285 -3.90 -6.37 5.80
C GLY A 285 -3.22 -6.46 4.43
N MET A 286 -2.15 -7.24 4.35
CA MET A 286 -1.48 -7.60 3.11
C MET A 286 -1.12 -9.08 3.14
N LYS A 287 -1.34 -9.78 2.03
CA LYS A 287 -0.89 -11.18 1.87
C LYS A 287 -0.26 -11.41 0.50
N THR A 288 0.85 -12.14 0.49
CA THR A 288 1.51 -12.57 -0.74
C THR A 288 2.33 -13.84 -0.53
N ASN A 289 2.36 -14.68 -1.56
CA ASN A 289 3.33 -15.75 -1.74
C ASN A 289 4.02 -15.61 -3.12
N GLU A 290 3.90 -14.47 -3.75
CA GLU A 290 4.30 -14.22 -5.14
C GLU A 290 5.54 -13.33 -5.23
N GLN A 291 6.19 -13.34 -6.38
CA GLN A 291 7.38 -12.52 -6.62
C GLN A 291 7.04 -11.03 -6.60
N ILE A 292 7.39 -10.38 -5.50
CA ILE A 292 7.29 -8.91 -5.36
C ILE A 292 8.67 -8.33 -5.06
N ARG A 293 8.88 -7.04 -5.41
CA ARG A 293 10.11 -6.30 -5.09
C ARG A 293 9.81 -4.85 -4.74
N GLY A 294 10.30 -4.39 -3.59
CA GLY A 294 10.16 -3.00 -3.20
C GLY A 294 8.71 -2.58 -3.02
N VAL A 295 8.00 -3.26 -2.16
CA VAL A 295 6.69 -2.84 -1.65
C VAL A 295 6.92 -2.08 -0.35
N ASP A 296 6.42 -0.87 -0.25
CA ASP A 296 6.65 0.03 0.88
C ASP A 296 5.35 0.55 1.49
N PHE A 297 5.23 0.40 2.80
CA PHE A 297 4.14 0.96 3.60
C PHE A 297 4.71 2.06 4.50
N SER A 298 4.24 3.28 4.34
CA SER A 298 4.70 4.45 5.08
C SER A 298 3.54 5.20 5.72
N GLY A 299 3.59 5.38 7.03
CA GLY A 299 2.53 6.06 7.78
C GLY A 299 1.15 5.40 7.68
N ALA A 300 1.11 4.12 7.37
CA ALA A 300 -0.13 3.38 7.18
C ALA A 300 -0.74 2.92 8.51
N HIS A 301 -2.06 2.74 8.53
CA HIS A 301 -2.79 2.22 9.67
C HIS A 301 -3.43 0.87 9.32
N PHE A 302 -3.04 -0.16 10.05
CA PHE A 302 -3.58 -1.52 9.97
C PHE A 302 -4.46 -1.77 11.19
N ALA A 303 -5.76 -1.95 10.99
CA ALA A 303 -6.68 -2.07 12.10
C ALA A 303 -7.81 -3.07 11.84
N THR A 304 -8.25 -3.76 12.90
CA THR A 304 -9.34 -4.74 12.83
C THR A 304 -9.04 -5.80 11.76
N LEU A 305 -7.91 -6.48 11.93
CA LEU A 305 -7.42 -7.55 11.06
C LEU A 305 -7.13 -8.79 11.91
N PHE A 306 -7.14 -9.96 11.29
CA PHE A 306 -6.60 -11.14 11.96
C PHE A 306 -5.08 -11.08 11.96
N GLU A 307 -4.46 -10.87 10.79
CA GLU A 307 -3.02 -10.68 10.66
C GLU A 307 -2.71 -9.41 9.86
N GLY A 308 -1.59 -8.76 10.19
CA GLY A 308 -1.21 -7.51 9.54
C GLY A 308 -0.62 -7.74 8.16
N ILE A 309 0.62 -8.17 8.09
CA ILE A 309 1.36 -8.39 6.85
C ILE A 309 1.88 -9.83 6.82
N VAL A 310 1.43 -10.59 5.83
CA VAL A 310 1.79 -12.00 5.64
C VAL A 310 2.55 -12.17 4.32
N VAL A 311 3.78 -12.63 4.44
CA VAL A 311 4.67 -12.94 3.32
C VAL A 311 5.00 -14.42 3.37
N GLU A 312 4.33 -15.22 2.55
CA GLU A 312 4.51 -16.66 2.50
C GLU A 312 5.59 -17.04 1.48
N GLN A 313 6.14 -18.24 1.66
CA GLN A 313 7.06 -18.86 0.73
C GLN A 313 6.41 -19.08 -0.64
N ASN A 314 7.12 -18.73 -1.73
CA ASN A 314 6.63 -19.04 -3.07
C ASN A 314 6.75 -20.54 -3.36
N PRO A 315 5.67 -21.23 -3.77
CA PRO A 315 5.68 -22.66 -4.03
C PRO A 315 6.54 -23.06 -5.25
N LEU A 316 6.89 -22.12 -6.13
CA LEU A 316 7.74 -22.37 -7.30
C LEU A 316 9.24 -22.31 -6.98
N GLY A 317 9.61 -21.96 -5.75
CA GLY A 317 10.97 -21.98 -5.26
C GLY A 317 11.62 -20.60 -5.09
N THR A 318 12.85 -20.60 -4.62
CA THR A 318 13.61 -19.44 -4.11
C THR A 318 13.80 -18.28 -5.10
N ALA A 319 13.76 -18.55 -6.41
CA ALA A 319 13.91 -17.49 -7.41
C ALA A 319 12.72 -16.52 -7.45
N PHE A 320 11.57 -16.98 -6.94
CA PHE A 320 10.29 -16.29 -7.00
C PHE A 320 9.78 -15.81 -5.64
N ASP A 321 10.59 -15.95 -4.58
CA ASP A 321 10.22 -15.46 -3.25
C ASP A 321 10.04 -13.94 -3.23
N PRO A 322 9.11 -13.44 -2.41
CA PRO A 322 8.94 -12.00 -2.16
C PRO A 322 10.23 -11.33 -1.68
N ARG A 323 10.48 -10.09 -2.10
CA ARG A 323 11.69 -9.32 -1.76
C ARG A 323 11.39 -7.85 -1.49
N GLY A 324 12.05 -7.29 -0.47
CA GLY A 324 12.04 -5.86 -0.22
C GLY A 324 10.65 -5.33 0.17
N VAL A 325 10.10 -5.86 1.26
CA VAL A 325 8.92 -5.29 1.91
C VAL A 325 9.39 -4.34 2.99
N GLY A 326 9.05 -3.07 2.88
CA GLY A 326 9.34 -2.02 3.86
C GLY A 326 8.07 -1.62 4.61
N VAL A 327 8.19 -1.42 5.93
CA VAL A 327 7.10 -0.98 6.80
C VAL A 327 7.62 0.10 7.73
N HIS A 328 7.23 1.35 7.50
CA HIS A 328 7.84 2.50 8.15
C HIS A 328 6.80 3.40 8.80
N SER A 329 6.96 3.67 10.10
CA SER A 329 6.09 4.59 10.85
C SER A 329 4.61 4.25 10.74
N CYS A 330 4.29 2.96 10.65
CA CYS A 330 2.92 2.45 10.57
C CYS A 330 2.32 2.23 11.97
N ASP A 331 1.01 2.24 12.05
CA ASP A 331 0.27 1.94 13.27
C ASP A 331 -0.53 0.64 13.09
N PHE A 332 -0.38 -0.29 14.03
CA PHE A 332 -1.07 -1.57 14.07
C PHE A 332 -1.97 -1.61 15.31
N ASP A 333 -3.28 -1.58 15.10
CA ASP A 333 -4.28 -1.55 16.15
C ASP A 333 -5.32 -2.65 15.94
N THR A 334 -5.73 -3.30 17.02
CA THR A 334 -6.79 -4.34 16.99
C THR A 334 -6.45 -5.47 16.00
N ILE A 335 -5.23 -5.99 16.10
CA ILE A 335 -4.78 -7.19 15.36
C ILE A 335 -5.00 -8.41 16.25
N TYR A 336 -5.64 -9.45 15.71
CA TYR A 336 -6.01 -10.67 16.42
C TYR A 336 -5.01 -11.81 16.25
N GLY A 337 -4.23 -11.81 15.18
CA GLY A 337 -3.17 -12.74 14.84
C GLY A 337 -1.78 -12.11 14.89
N ILE A 338 -0.88 -12.65 14.13
CA ILE A 338 0.48 -12.17 13.99
C ILE A 338 0.47 -10.86 13.21
N VAL A 339 1.23 -9.86 13.67
CA VAL A 339 1.31 -8.58 12.94
C VAL A 339 2.16 -8.74 11.69
N PHE A 340 3.31 -9.37 11.80
CA PHE A 340 4.19 -9.68 10.67
C PHE A 340 4.51 -11.17 10.67
N GLU A 341 4.01 -11.89 9.68
CA GLU A 341 4.43 -13.26 9.39
C GLU A 341 5.24 -13.25 8.10
N VAL A 342 6.51 -13.64 8.18
CA VAL A 342 7.42 -13.67 7.04
C VAL A 342 8.04 -15.05 6.93
N GLU A 343 7.59 -15.81 5.94
CA GLU A 343 8.10 -17.12 5.59
C GLU A 343 8.80 -17.10 4.23
N ARG A 344 9.88 -17.85 4.07
CA ARG A 344 10.58 -17.95 2.79
C ARG A 344 11.48 -19.17 2.69
N ASN A 345 11.94 -19.45 1.48
CA ASN A 345 12.94 -20.47 1.22
C ASN A 345 14.31 -20.05 1.79
N ALA A 346 14.99 -20.95 2.48
CA ALA A 346 16.22 -20.70 3.23
C ALA A 346 17.38 -20.10 2.42
N THR A 347 17.37 -20.25 1.09
CA THR A 347 18.44 -19.78 0.20
C THR A 347 18.13 -18.49 -0.55
N ALA A 348 16.92 -17.95 -0.45
CA ALA A 348 16.55 -16.70 -1.13
C ALA A 348 17.15 -15.47 -0.43
N GLN A 349 17.49 -14.45 -1.20
CA GLN A 349 17.90 -13.14 -0.66
C GLN A 349 16.66 -12.28 -0.46
N ASN A 350 16.20 -12.14 0.76
CA ASN A 350 15.06 -11.31 1.06
C ASN A 350 15.46 -10.15 1.98
N THR A 351 14.82 -9.01 1.81
CA THR A 351 14.89 -7.91 2.75
C THR A 351 13.47 -7.58 3.17
N PHE A 352 13.17 -7.78 4.43
CA PHE A 352 12.04 -7.21 5.11
C PHE A 352 12.60 -6.17 6.06
N GLY A 353 12.08 -4.94 6.02
CA GLY A 353 12.53 -3.87 6.89
C GLY A 353 11.35 -3.16 7.51
N ASP A 354 11.35 -3.05 8.83
CA ASP A 354 10.39 -2.29 9.58
C ASP A 354 11.12 -1.31 10.51
N VAL A 355 10.64 -0.08 10.58
CA VAL A 355 11.25 0.96 11.41
C VAL A 355 10.20 1.92 11.94
N GLY A 356 10.20 2.10 13.27
CA GLY A 356 9.40 3.13 13.94
C GLY A 356 7.90 2.87 13.90
N ASN A 357 7.48 1.62 13.80
CA ASN A 357 6.07 1.25 13.83
C ASN A 357 5.54 1.26 15.28
N HIS A 358 4.26 1.54 15.41
CA HIS A 358 3.54 1.53 16.67
C HIS A 358 2.60 0.32 16.72
N PHE A 359 2.66 -0.45 17.80
CA PHE A 359 1.80 -1.61 18.05
C PHE A 359 0.90 -1.34 19.23
N GLY A 360 -0.34 -0.93 18.97
CA GLY A 360 -1.36 -0.68 19.97
C GLY A 360 -2.53 -1.65 19.82
N GLY A 361 -3.25 -1.93 20.91
CA GLY A 361 -4.53 -2.67 20.85
C GLY A 361 -4.47 -4.11 20.31
N ILE A 362 -3.30 -4.76 20.34
CA ILE A 362 -3.16 -6.17 19.94
C ILE A 362 -3.74 -7.04 21.04
N THR A 363 -4.81 -7.78 20.74
CA THR A 363 -5.78 -8.23 21.76
C THR A 363 -5.80 -9.73 22.02
N GLN A 364 -4.93 -10.55 21.41
CA GLN A 364 -5.16 -11.99 21.50
C GLN A 364 -4.00 -12.87 21.94
N PRO A 365 -4.25 -14.11 22.31
CA PRO A 365 -3.27 -15.04 22.85
C PRO A 365 -2.37 -15.60 21.77
N PHE A 366 -1.51 -14.76 21.18
CA PHE A 366 -0.51 -15.24 20.22
C PHE A 366 0.73 -15.74 20.90
N THR A 367 1.43 -16.61 20.20
CA THR A 367 2.79 -17.00 20.58
C THR A 367 3.80 -15.91 20.29
N SER A 368 3.52 -15.04 19.30
CA SER A 368 4.43 -13.94 18.89
C SER A 368 3.65 -12.81 18.21
N ILE A 369 4.19 -11.59 18.22
CA ILE A 369 3.69 -10.46 17.43
C ILE A 369 4.26 -10.52 16.02
N ILE A 370 5.54 -10.83 15.92
CA ILE A 370 6.30 -10.94 14.69
C ILE A 370 6.84 -12.36 14.60
N ASP A 371 6.55 -13.06 13.53
CA ASP A 371 7.05 -14.41 13.26
C ASP A 371 7.85 -14.43 11.96
N PHE A 372 9.14 -14.76 12.07
CA PHE A 372 10.04 -14.90 10.95
C PHE A 372 10.44 -16.36 10.81
N ILE A 373 9.98 -16.99 9.74
CA ILE A 373 10.25 -18.39 9.44
C ILE A 373 11.26 -18.48 8.30
N SER A 374 12.49 -18.89 8.61
CA SER A 374 13.58 -19.03 7.62
C SER A 374 13.92 -17.74 6.84
N ALA A 375 13.56 -16.58 7.37
CA ALA A 375 13.83 -15.28 6.73
C ALA A 375 15.25 -14.79 7.07
N ASN A 376 15.93 -14.19 6.09
CA ASN A 376 17.26 -13.59 6.25
C ASN A 376 17.22 -12.09 5.89
N ASN A 377 18.21 -11.32 6.38
CA ASN A 377 18.34 -9.90 6.10
C ASN A 377 17.10 -9.10 6.50
N ILE A 378 16.64 -9.31 7.73
CA ILE A 378 15.52 -8.60 8.33
C ILE A 378 16.08 -7.48 9.19
N SER A 379 15.48 -6.31 9.09
CA SER A 379 15.77 -5.16 9.94
C SER A 379 14.53 -4.82 10.75
N VAL A 380 14.64 -4.79 12.07
CA VAL A 380 13.56 -4.48 13.00
C VAL A 380 13.98 -3.29 13.86
N GLY A 381 13.19 -2.23 13.84
CA GLY A 381 13.46 -1.01 14.63
C GLY A 381 12.18 -0.44 15.25
N ASP A 382 11.31 -1.30 15.73
CA ASP A 382 9.96 -0.96 16.15
C ASP A 382 9.84 -0.49 17.60
N ILE A 383 8.75 0.22 17.87
CA ILE A 383 8.32 0.61 19.19
C ILE A 383 7.13 -0.25 19.60
N PHE A 384 7.31 -1.09 20.63
CA PHE A 384 6.24 -1.88 21.22
C PHE A 384 5.62 -1.10 22.37
N ASP A 385 4.42 -0.55 22.14
CA ASP A 385 3.62 0.12 23.17
C ASP A 385 2.62 -0.86 23.80
N ARG A 386 2.14 -0.54 25.01
CA ARG A 386 1.16 -1.36 25.76
C ARG A 386 1.50 -2.83 25.89
N THR A 387 2.75 -3.11 26.15
CA THR A 387 3.26 -4.48 26.37
C THR A 387 2.71 -5.18 27.61
N ASP A 388 2.03 -4.45 28.47
CA ASP A 388 1.28 -4.92 29.64
C ASP A 388 0.05 -5.77 29.31
N GLN A 389 -0.46 -5.68 28.10
CA GLN A 389 -1.57 -6.50 27.63
C GLN A 389 -1.17 -7.93 27.21
N TYR A 390 0.13 -8.18 27.08
CA TYR A 390 0.62 -9.51 26.72
C TYR A 390 0.77 -10.38 27.96
N ALA A 391 0.25 -11.60 27.89
CA ALA A 391 0.58 -12.60 28.88
C ALA A 391 2.09 -12.83 28.89
N THR A 392 2.64 -13.08 30.09
CA THR A 392 4.09 -13.26 30.30
C THR A 392 4.74 -14.42 29.50
N THR A 393 3.92 -15.20 28.83
CA THR A 393 4.30 -16.37 28.00
C THR A 393 4.47 -16.07 26.52
N HIS A 394 4.17 -14.84 26.05
CA HIS A 394 4.23 -14.50 24.63
C HIS A 394 5.59 -13.90 24.25
N GLN A 395 6.10 -14.32 23.11
CA GLN A 395 7.28 -13.74 22.48
C GLN A 395 6.86 -12.55 21.63
N ARG A 396 7.60 -11.44 21.70
CA ARG A 396 7.36 -10.30 20.80
C ARG A 396 7.85 -10.57 19.39
N ILE A 397 8.99 -11.23 19.28
CA ILE A 397 9.59 -11.63 18.01
C ILE A 397 9.96 -13.10 18.14
N ASN A 398 9.47 -13.91 17.22
CA ASN A 398 9.81 -15.32 17.11
C ASN A 398 10.67 -15.57 15.86
N LEU A 399 11.76 -16.30 16.04
CA LEU A 399 12.67 -16.69 14.96
C LEU A 399 12.65 -18.20 14.82
N ASN A 400 12.12 -18.68 13.70
CA ASN A 400 12.08 -20.08 13.38
C ASN A 400 13.02 -20.44 12.22
N GLY A 401 13.56 -21.63 12.24
CA GLY A 401 14.43 -22.13 11.17
C GLY A 401 15.76 -21.40 11.09
N THR A 402 16.10 -20.84 9.93
CA THR A 402 17.35 -20.09 9.68
C THR A 402 17.17 -18.57 9.71
N ALA A 403 16.10 -18.09 10.32
CA ALA A 403 15.83 -16.66 10.39
C ALA A 403 16.89 -15.92 11.21
N SER A 404 17.31 -14.76 10.73
CA SER A 404 18.23 -13.85 11.41
C SER A 404 17.73 -12.42 11.36
N ILE A 405 17.89 -11.69 12.46
CA ILE A 405 17.49 -10.28 12.55
C ILE A 405 18.74 -9.40 12.67
N GLY A 406 18.79 -8.36 11.83
CA GLY A 406 19.69 -7.24 12.02
C GLY A 406 18.97 -6.09 12.71
N PHE A 407 19.38 -5.70 13.90
CA PHE A 407 18.82 -4.52 14.57
C PHE A 407 19.47 -3.25 14.04
N THR A 408 18.69 -2.37 13.42
CA THR A 408 19.11 -1.01 13.11
C THR A 408 18.29 -0.05 13.97
N ASN A 409 18.87 0.51 15.02
CA ASN A 409 18.28 1.70 15.58
C ASN A 409 18.91 2.92 14.91
N GLY A 410 18.13 3.92 14.53
CA GLY A 410 18.39 5.03 13.63
C GLY A 410 19.63 5.89 13.82
N GLN A 411 20.63 5.45 14.51
CA GLN A 411 21.98 5.94 14.52
C GLN A 411 22.96 4.78 14.41
N GLN A 412 23.28 4.41 13.18
CA GLN A 412 24.42 3.57 12.83
C GLN A 412 24.82 2.55 13.92
N MET A 413 23.95 1.64 14.20
CA MET A 413 24.40 0.35 14.60
C MET A 413 23.88 -0.62 13.56
N ALA A 414 24.47 -0.57 12.37
CA ALA A 414 24.89 -1.83 11.86
C ALA A 414 25.70 -2.44 13.02
N MET A 415 25.07 -3.19 13.87
CA MET A 415 25.77 -4.17 14.66
C MET A 415 26.17 -5.28 13.69
N GLY A 416 26.88 -4.83 12.62
CA GLY A 416 27.67 -5.72 11.85
C GLY A 416 28.41 -6.42 12.87
N PRO A 417 28.65 -7.15 13.51
CA PRO A 417 28.93 -8.52 13.79
C PRO A 417 28.28 -9.05 15.07
N TYR A 418 27.33 -8.37 15.69
CA TYR A 418 26.66 -8.88 16.88
C TYR A 418 25.43 -9.69 16.51
N VAL A 419 25.54 -11.00 16.61
CA VAL A 419 24.39 -11.91 16.60
C VAL A 419 24.06 -12.31 18.03
N ARG A 420 22.82 -12.23 18.43
CA ARG A 420 22.33 -12.76 19.70
C ARG A 420 21.24 -13.79 19.45
N GLU A 421 21.53 -15.02 19.82
CA GLU A 421 20.52 -16.09 19.91
C GLU A 421 20.09 -16.23 21.35
N SER A 422 18.81 -16.27 21.64
CA SER A 422 18.29 -16.34 23.00
C SER A 422 17.16 -17.35 23.15
N GLY A 423 17.00 -17.86 24.37
CA GLY A 423 15.91 -18.78 24.72
C GLY A 423 16.15 -20.25 24.32
N LEU A 424 17.37 -20.60 23.92
CA LEU A 424 17.73 -21.97 23.60
C LEU A 424 17.76 -22.83 24.87
N THR A 425 17.17 -24.02 24.83
CA THR A 425 17.12 -24.93 25.98
C THR A 425 17.54 -26.33 25.58
N VAL A 426 18.43 -26.92 26.37
CA VAL A 426 18.94 -28.27 26.20
C VAL A 426 18.80 -29.06 27.51
N SER A 427 18.37 -30.31 27.39
CA SER A 427 18.32 -31.23 28.54
C SER A 427 19.71 -31.83 28.80
N LEU A 428 20.15 -31.78 30.06
CA LEU A 428 21.43 -32.36 30.51
C LEU A 428 21.17 -33.68 31.25
N THR A 429 21.69 -34.76 30.73
CA THR A 429 21.50 -36.09 31.31
C THR A 429 22.20 -36.23 32.69
N ASN A 430 21.54 -36.92 33.61
CA ASN A 430 22.11 -37.22 34.93
C ASN A 430 23.23 -38.26 34.83
N ASN A 431 24.27 -38.12 35.67
CA ASN A 431 25.40 -39.06 35.76
C ASN A 431 26.20 -39.22 34.46
N THR A 432 26.50 -38.14 33.79
CA THR A 432 27.31 -38.11 32.58
C THR A 432 28.78 -37.95 32.97
N THR A 433 29.54 -39.04 32.97
CA THR A 433 30.96 -39.10 33.43
C THR A 433 31.96 -38.74 32.33
N SER A 434 31.56 -38.78 31.06
CA SER A 434 32.37 -38.37 29.92
C SER A 434 31.82 -37.09 29.32
N PRO A 435 32.69 -36.15 28.85
CA PRO A 435 32.23 -34.90 28.24
C PRO A 435 31.27 -35.17 27.05
N THR A 436 30.01 -34.80 27.23
CA THR A 436 28.93 -34.96 26.25
C THR A 436 28.56 -33.61 25.71
N THR A 437 28.32 -33.51 24.39
CA THR A 437 27.92 -32.24 23.75
C THR A 437 26.51 -31.83 24.21
N ALA A 438 26.42 -30.67 24.76
CA ALA A 438 25.16 -29.99 25.03
C ALA A 438 24.63 -29.34 23.73
N PHE A 439 25.47 -28.58 23.07
CA PHE A 439 25.19 -27.96 21.77
C PHE A 439 26.49 -27.62 21.04
N SER A 440 26.39 -27.33 19.72
CA SER A 440 27.49 -26.84 18.91
C SER A 440 27.14 -25.52 18.24
N TYR A 441 28.15 -24.78 17.84
CA TYR A 441 28.03 -23.49 17.18
C TYR A 441 29.09 -23.34 16.09
N SER A 442 28.71 -22.82 14.91
CA SER A 442 29.66 -22.63 13.80
C SER A 442 30.59 -21.45 14.07
N GLU A 443 31.89 -21.62 13.82
CA GLU A 443 32.91 -20.58 14.02
C GLU A 443 33.17 -19.68 12.81
N LEU A 444 32.47 -19.89 11.68
CA LEU A 444 32.75 -19.18 10.45
C LEU A 444 32.62 -17.66 10.61
N GLY A 445 33.76 -16.96 10.58
CA GLY A 445 33.83 -15.51 10.68
C GLY A 445 33.67 -14.93 12.09
N ILE A 446 33.79 -15.75 13.14
CA ILE A 446 33.62 -15.35 14.55
C ILE A 446 34.98 -15.20 15.24
N TRP A 447 35.19 -14.12 15.96
CA TRP A 447 36.41 -13.83 16.73
C TRP A 447 36.22 -14.05 18.23
N SER A 448 35.01 -13.80 18.72
CA SER A 448 34.67 -14.03 20.12
C SER A 448 33.22 -14.44 20.28
N LEU A 449 32.97 -15.28 21.27
CA LEU A 449 31.63 -15.81 21.56
C LEU A 449 31.35 -15.67 23.06
N GLY A 450 30.26 -15.00 23.41
CA GLY A 450 29.74 -14.94 24.76
C GLY A 450 28.47 -15.76 24.89
N ILE A 451 28.40 -16.64 25.88
CA ILE A 451 27.24 -17.47 26.17
C ILE A 451 26.76 -17.18 27.57
N ASP A 452 25.67 -16.43 27.69
CA ASP A 452 24.99 -16.27 28.98
C ASP A 452 24.07 -17.47 29.20
N TYR A 453 24.14 -18.11 30.36
CA TYR A 453 23.40 -19.34 30.58
C TYR A 453 22.78 -19.45 31.98
N ASN A 454 21.72 -20.24 32.06
CA ASN A 454 21.12 -20.72 33.30
C ASN A 454 21.06 -22.25 33.29
N ILE A 455 21.53 -22.86 34.35
CA ILE A 455 21.35 -24.29 34.60
C ILE A 455 20.39 -24.45 35.77
N SER A 456 19.35 -25.26 35.57
CA SER A 456 18.45 -25.72 36.63
C SER A 456 18.54 -27.23 36.76
N ARG A 457 18.63 -27.74 38.00
CA ARG A 457 18.66 -29.17 38.28
C ARG A 457 18.01 -29.45 39.63
N ALA A 458 16.84 -30.09 39.63
CA ALA A 458 16.02 -30.22 40.83
C ALA A 458 15.79 -28.81 41.48
N ASN A 459 16.34 -28.60 42.70
CA ASN A 459 16.21 -27.32 43.42
C ASN A 459 17.51 -26.50 43.40
N THR A 460 18.47 -26.85 42.54
CA THR A 460 19.73 -26.12 42.38
C THR A 460 19.73 -25.31 41.08
N TYR A 461 20.30 -24.10 41.17
CA TYR A 461 20.31 -23.16 40.07
C TYR A 461 21.70 -22.56 39.93
N ARG A 462 22.18 -22.46 38.69
CA ARG A 462 23.41 -21.74 38.33
C ARG A 462 23.10 -20.75 37.24
N THR A 463 23.60 -19.53 37.35
CA THR A 463 23.67 -18.56 36.28
C THR A 463 25.11 -18.21 35.99
N GLY A 464 25.48 -18.09 34.72
CA GLY A 464 26.88 -17.83 34.36
C GLY A 464 27.03 -17.34 32.95
N ARG A 465 28.30 -17.04 32.63
CA ARG A 465 28.70 -16.65 31.27
C ARG A 465 29.97 -17.40 30.89
N LEU A 466 29.91 -18.05 29.73
CA LEU A 466 31.09 -18.53 29.02
C LEU A 466 31.58 -17.44 28.08
N SER A 467 32.83 -17.01 28.26
CA SER A 467 33.49 -16.07 27.34
C SER A 467 34.53 -16.87 26.55
N ILE A 468 34.37 -16.95 25.23
CA ILE A 468 35.19 -17.78 24.36
C ILE A 468 35.89 -16.86 23.36
N VAL A 469 37.19 -17.02 23.20
CA VAL A 469 37.99 -16.30 22.20
C VAL A 469 38.64 -17.30 21.27
N LEU A 470 38.53 -17.04 19.99
CA LEU A 470 39.08 -17.85 18.90
C LEU A 470 40.35 -17.20 18.38
N GLU A 471 41.42 -17.95 18.29
CA GLU A 471 42.69 -17.49 17.71
C GLU A 471 42.65 -17.69 16.18
N ASN A 472 42.72 -16.58 15.45
CA ASN A 472 42.59 -16.57 14.01
C ASN A 472 43.63 -17.49 13.33
N GLY A 473 43.16 -18.54 12.65
CA GLY A 473 43.97 -19.44 11.81
C GLY A 473 44.71 -20.56 12.52
N SER A 474 44.70 -20.62 13.86
CA SER A 474 45.39 -21.68 14.61
C SER A 474 44.50 -22.82 15.08
N GLY A 475 43.17 -22.60 15.07
CA GLY A 475 42.20 -23.53 15.67
C GLY A 475 42.35 -23.64 17.21
N ALA A 476 43.08 -22.73 17.85
CA ALA A 476 43.18 -22.66 19.28
C ALA A 476 42.03 -21.85 19.87
N LEU A 477 41.43 -22.37 20.93
CA LEU A 477 40.32 -21.77 21.64
C LEU A 477 40.69 -21.57 23.09
N THR A 478 40.43 -20.39 23.64
CA THR A 478 40.49 -20.11 25.08
C THR A 478 39.10 -19.72 25.56
N TYR A 479 38.75 -20.14 26.76
CA TYR A 479 37.50 -19.77 27.38
C TYR A 479 37.59 -19.60 28.89
N THR A 480 36.65 -18.82 29.43
CA THR A 480 36.39 -18.71 30.87
C THR A 480 34.94 -19.03 31.16
N ASP A 481 34.66 -19.67 32.28
CA ASP A 481 33.31 -19.90 32.81
C ASP A 481 33.16 -19.13 34.12
N ASP A 482 32.39 -18.04 34.08
CA ASP A 482 32.15 -17.17 35.21
C ASP A 482 30.71 -17.34 35.69
N PHE A 483 30.48 -17.87 36.87
CA PHE A 483 29.16 -18.24 37.32
C PHE A 483 28.91 -18.04 38.81
N SER A 484 27.62 -17.98 39.14
CA SER A 484 27.13 -18.04 40.54
C SER A 484 26.10 -19.17 40.65
N GLU A 485 26.11 -19.90 41.74
CA GLU A 485 25.12 -20.95 42.02
C GLU A 485 24.65 -20.88 43.50
N ASN A 486 23.36 -21.22 43.71
CA ASN A 486 22.82 -21.26 45.07
C ASN A 486 23.31 -22.47 45.87
N THR A 487 23.50 -23.58 45.19
CA THR A 487 24.09 -24.83 45.68
C THR A 487 24.65 -25.55 44.47
N SER A 488 25.70 -26.34 44.62
CA SER A 488 26.32 -27.00 43.49
C SER A 488 25.32 -27.80 42.65
N THR A 489 25.20 -27.44 41.37
CA THR A 489 24.39 -28.16 40.41
C THR A 489 24.99 -29.51 40.03
N GLY A 490 26.28 -29.73 40.40
CA GLY A 490 27.04 -30.91 40.01
C GLY A 490 27.22 -31.06 38.48
N ILE A 491 27.14 -29.94 37.76
CA ILE A 491 27.35 -29.86 36.31
C ILE A 491 28.57 -28.99 36.04
N THR A 492 29.47 -29.47 35.21
CA THR A 492 30.66 -28.72 34.77
C THR A 492 30.57 -28.55 33.24
N LEU A 493 30.70 -27.33 32.79
CA LEU A 493 30.77 -27.03 31.35
C LEU A 493 32.21 -26.99 30.88
N THR A 494 32.45 -27.45 29.66
CA THR A 494 33.75 -27.38 28.98
C THR A 494 33.51 -26.99 27.54
N VAL A 495 34.46 -26.28 26.94
CA VAL A 495 34.35 -25.85 25.53
C VAL A 495 35.50 -26.49 24.75
N THR A 496 35.20 -27.05 23.61
CA THR A 496 36.17 -27.64 22.68
C THR A 496 35.83 -27.23 21.25
N GLN A 497 36.86 -27.23 20.40
CA GLN A 497 36.70 -26.95 18.98
C GLN A 497 37.05 -28.21 18.17
N SER A 498 36.35 -28.48 17.07
CA SER A 498 36.68 -29.52 16.11
C SER A 498 36.20 -29.07 14.72
N GLY A 499 37.15 -28.92 13.81
CA GLY A 499 36.87 -28.35 12.49
C GLY A 499 36.38 -26.89 12.64
N SER A 500 35.30 -26.54 11.97
CA SER A 500 34.68 -25.24 12.01
C SER A 500 33.57 -25.11 13.06
N GLU A 501 33.52 -26.02 14.04
CA GLU A 501 32.49 -25.99 15.09
C GLU A 501 33.09 -25.89 16.49
N ILE A 502 32.45 -25.09 17.32
CA ILE A 502 32.67 -24.96 18.76
C ILE A 502 31.63 -25.83 19.46
N PHE A 503 32.09 -26.71 20.35
CA PHE A 503 31.22 -27.59 21.12
C PHE A 503 31.23 -27.17 22.58
N VAL A 504 30.06 -26.84 23.12
CA VAL A 504 29.88 -26.74 24.57
C VAL A 504 29.46 -28.12 25.08
N LYS A 505 30.30 -28.67 25.91
CA LYS A 505 30.15 -30.01 26.50
C LYS A 505 29.91 -29.92 28.01
N TYR A 506 29.34 -30.93 28.58
CA TYR A 506 29.12 -31.04 30.00
C TYR A 506 29.45 -32.41 30.54
N ILE A 507 29.79 -32.45 31.82
CA ILE A 507 29.76 -33.64 32.67
C ILE A 507 28.80 -33.37 33.82
N SER A 508 28.18 -34.39 34.38
CA SER A 508 27.24 -34.27 35.48
C SER A 508 27.46 -35.36 36.52
N THR A 509 27.41 -35.01 37.79
CA THR A 509 27.43 -35.97 38.91
C THR A 509 26.10 -36.72 39.00
N ASN A 510 26.08 -37.83 39.73
CA ASN A 510 24.84 -38.56 39.99
C ASN A 510 24.05 -37.91 41.13
N THR A 511 22.97 -37.22 40.85
CA THR A 511 22.04 -36.66 41.82
C THR A 511 20.62 -37.25 41.71
N GLY A 512 20.42 -38.22 40.80
CA GLY A 512 19.10 -38.79 40.49
C GLY A 512 18.21 -37.93 39.60
N SER A 513 18.63 -36.70 39.25
CA SER A 513 17.83 -35.78 38.41
C SER A 513 18.61 -35.29 37.20
N ALA A 514 17.95 -35.22 36.07
CA ALA A 514 18.46 -34.50 34.88
C ALA A 514 18.48 -33.00 35.13
N GLY A 515 19.34 -32.28 34.40
CA GLY A 515 19.39 -30.81 34.39
C GLY A 515 18.79 -30.23 33.11
N SER A 516 18.55 -28.94 33.13
CA SER A 516 18.20 -28.14 31.97
C SER A 516 19.14 -26.95 31.86
N LEU A 517 19.71 -26.74 30.69
CA LEU A 517 20.55 -25.60 30.32
C LEU A 517 19.76 -24.70 29.40
N THR A 518 19.46 -23.48 29.85
CA THR A 518 18.90 -22.43 29.00
C THR A 518 19.99 -21.40 28.76
N TYR A 519 20.19 -20.98 27.51
CA TYR A 519 21.31 -20.13 27.16
C TYR A 519 20.98 -19.14 26.05
N SER A 520 21.75 -18.07 25.98
CA SER A 520 21.79 -17.14 24.87
C SER A 520 23.23 -16.98 24.39
N ILE A 521 23.39 -16.85 23.08
CA ILE A 521 24.70 -16.70 22.45
C ILE A 521 24.84 -15.28 21.92
N THR A 522 25.96 -14.64 22.17
CA THR A 522 26.33 -13.36 21.58
C THR A 522 27.72 -13.51 20.97
N HIS A 523 27.90 -13.18 19.72
CA HIS A 523 29.21 -13.20 19.07
C HIS A 523 29.50 -11.92 18.30
N ILE A 524 30.77 -11.70 17.99
CA ILE A 524 31.27 -10.63 17.12
C ILE A 524 31.88 -11.32 15.89
N GLN A 525 31.38 -10.99 14.72
CA GLN A 525 31.92 -11.44 13.43
C GLN A 525 33.03 -10.54 12.93
#